data_576e229a668456e7992aefb03519ab4d
#
_entry.id   576e229a668456e7992aefb03519ab4d
#
_cell.length_a   1.000
_cell.length_b   1.000
_cell.length_c   1.000
_cell.angle_alpha   90.00
_cell.angle_beta   90.00
_cell.angle_gamma   90.00
#
_symmetry.space_group_name_H-M   'P 1'
#
loop_
_entity.id
_entity.type
_entity.pdbx_description
1 polymer ?
#
loop_
_entity_poly.entity_id
_entity_poly.type
_entity_poly.pdbx_seq_one_letter_code
_entity_poly.pdbx_strand_id
1 'polypeptide(L)'
;MFMVAKDEEASPMGILFLVVLIDMLGFTIVIPFLTYFIQDLASAEGIVDVGKRDLWVGVIISCYSLAQFIFTPILGSLSDVHGRRPIIILGLISNSIFFIVFGLSESISMAIIARFLAGAGNGNIAVARAYIGDISDPSMISRRMGMIGAAFGLGFMIGPFIGGVLSNPSSGIGGVFATSFWINHPYLLPCMFSSVLSLISLTLAITRLPESLPPESRKITTGTPLKKIGDMFTNILKVMKLPNISTLIFANFLFMVGFSMMHGTFILFTAMGTENGGLGFSEMQNGWIFAFIGLL
;
A
#
# COMPACT_ATOMS: atom_id res chain seq x y z
N MET A 1 29.75 39.73 12.10
CA MET A 1 29.99 38.65 11.13
C MET A 1 28.90 37.61 11.38
N PHE A 2 27.72 37.82 10.81
CA PHE A 2 26.57 36.91 10.95
C PHE A 2 26.84 35.68 10.08
N MET A 3 27.02 34.53 10.74
CA MET A 3 26.93 33.23 10.06
C MET A 3 25.49 33.07 9.56
N VAL A 4 25.30 33.19 8.26
CA VAL A 4 24.07 32.77 7.59
C VAL A 4 23.97 31.29 7.84
N ALA A 5 22.91 30.88 8.55
CA ALA A 5 22.54 29.47 8.74
C ALA A 5 22.41 28.88 7.33
N LYS A 6 23.25 27.89 7.03
CA LYS A 6 23.18 27.07 5.83
C LYS A 6 21.82 26.40 5.90
N ASP A 7 20.94 26.70 4.94
CA ASP A 7 19.64 26.06 4.81
C ASP A 7 19.86 24.54 5.00
N GLU A 8 19.26 23.96 6.04
CA GLU A 8 19.21 22.52 6.25
C GLU A 8 18.32 21.94 5.15
N GLU A 9 18.91 21.68 3.99
CA GLU A 9 18.26 20.85 2.98
C GLU A 9 17.94 19.51 3.63
N ALA A 10 16.65 19.23 3.77
CA ALA A 10 16.18 17.95 4.33
C ALA A 10 16.89 16.80 3.61
N SER A 11 17.53 15.91 4.37
CA SER A 11 18.34 14.85 3.77
C SER A 11 17.49 14.02 2.82
N PRO A 12 18.00 13.61 1.63
CA PRO A 12 17.25 12.79 0.67
C PRO A 12 16.63 11.54 1.32
N MET A 13 17.30 10.99 2.33
CA MET A 13 16.82 9.85 3.09
C MET A 13 15.59 10.18 3.94
N GLY A 14 15.56 11.37 4.58
CA GLY A 14 14.40 11.80 5.37
C GLY A 14 13.18 12.04 4.49
N ILE A 15 13.37 12.62 3.30
CA ILE A 15 12.29 12.81 2.32
C ILE A 15 11.76 11.46 1.83
N LEU A 16 12.65 10.54 1.47
CA LEU A 16 12.25 9.20 1.02
C LEU A 16 11.50 8.44 2.11
N PHE A 17 11.95 8.55 3.38
CA PHE A 17 11.24 7.96 4.51
C PHE A 17 9.82 8.50 4.64
N LEU A 18 9.64 9.83 4.56
CA LEU A 18 8.31 10.46 4.60
C LEU A 18 7.43 10.01 3.43
N VAL A 19 7.99 9.94 2.22
CA VAL A 19 7.27 9.45 1.03
C VAL A 19 6.78 8.02 1.26
N VAL A 20 7.65 7.13 1.74
CA VAL A 20 7.28 5.72 2.00
C VAL A 20 6.30 5.60 3.16
N LEU A 21 6.49 6.37 4.24
CA LEU A 21 5.57 6.37 5.38
C LEU A 21 4.16 6.81 4.98
N ILE A 22 4.04 7.89 4.22
CA ILE A 22 2.76 8.42 3.75
C ILE A 22 2.10 7.44 2.78
N ASP A 23 2.87 6.80 1.89
CA ASP A 23 2.38 5.77 0.98
C ASP A 23 1.85 4.55 1.76
N MET A 24 2.55 4.14 2.81
CA MET A 24 2.11 3.06 3.71
C MET A 24 0.86 3.43 4.50
N LEU A 25 0.78 4.64 5.02
CA LEU A 25 -0.44 5.12 5.68
C LEU A 25 -1.64 5.05 4.73
N GLY A 26 -1.50 5.58 3.50
CA GLY A 26 -2.55 5.53 2.49
C GLY A 26 -3.03 4.11 2.18
N PHE A 27 -2.09 3.16 2.07
CA PHE A 27 -2.41 1.75 1.85
C PHE A 27 -3.14 1.12 3.03
N THR A 28 -2.67 1.34 4.27
CA THR A 28 -3.17 0.66 5.46
C THR A 28 -4.48 1.23 5.99
N ILE A 29 -4.80 2.50 5.68
CA ILE A 29 -6.10 3.14 5.98
C ILE A 29 -7.27 2.33 5.42
N VAL A 30 -7.08 1.68 4.28
CA VAL A 30 -8.15 0.92 3.62
C VAL A 30 -8.47 -0.40 4.31
N ILE A 31 -7.51 -0.98 5.05
CA ILE A 31 -7.60 -2.33 5.62
C ILE A 31 -8.87 -2.54 6.46
N PRO A 32 -9.21 -1.70 7.46
CA PRO A 32 -10.31 -2.00 8.38
C PRO A 32 -11.69 -1.95 7.73
N PHE A 33 -11.88 -1.15 6.69
CA PHE A 33 -13.19 -1.00 6.07
C PHE A 33 -13.36 -1.79 4.76
N LEU A 34 -12.28 -2.31 4.18
CA LEU A 34 -12.32 -3.00 2.89
C LEU A 34 -13.36 -4.13 2.88
N THR A 35 -13.37 -4.94 3.92
CA THR A 35 -14.29 -6.08 4.06
C THR A 35 -15.73 -5.61 4.04
N TYR A 36 -16.09 -4.62 4.85
CA TYR A 36 -17.43 -4.07 4.92
C TYR A 36 -17.85 -3.46 3.58
N PHE A 37 -16.97 -2.65 2.99
CA PHE A 37 -17.25 -2.02 1.69
C PHE A 37 -17.57 -3.03 0.60
N ILE A 38 -16.81 -4.11 0.50
CA ILE A 38 -17.04 -5.13 -0.52
C ILE A 38 -18.29 -5.95 -0.22
N GLN A 39 -18.55 -6.25 1.05
CA GLN A 39 -19.79 -6.93 1.46
C GLN A 39 -21.03 -6.06 1.17
N ASP A 40 -20.95 -4.74 1.36
CA ASP A 40 -22.01 -3.80 1.00
C ASP A 40 -22.25 -3.75 -0.50
N LEU A 41 -21.18 -3.62 -1.33
CA LEU A 41 -21.29 -3.68 -2.79
C LEU A 41 -21.89 -5.00 -3.27
N ALA A 42 -21.44 -6.12 -2.71
CA ALA A 42 -21.97 -7.43 -3.05
C ALA A 42 -23.45 -7.58 -2.68
N SER A 43 -23.84 -6.98 -1.55
CA SER A 43 -25.25 -6.95 -1.13
C SER A 43 -26.10 -6.10 -2.07
N ALA A 44 -25.59 -4.94 -2.49
CA ALA A 44 -26.27 -4.05 -3.44
C ALA A 44 -26.44 -4.71 -4.83
N GLU A 45 -25.52 -5.58 -5.24
CA GLU A 45 -25.64 -6.40 -6.47
C GLU A 45 -26.52 -7.64 -6.28
N GLY A 46 -27.20 -7.81 -5.12
CA GLY A 46 -28.14 -8.91 -4.86
C GLY A 46 -27.48 -10.23 -4.45
N ILE A 47 -26.20 -10.22 -4.09
CA ILE A 47 -25.52 -11.42 -3.57
C ILE A 47 -25.91 -11.62 -2.11
N VAL A 48 -26.83 -12.53 -1.84
CA VAL A 48 -27.35 -12.80 -0.48
C VAL A 48 -26.45 -13.76 0.32
N ASP A 49 -25.79 -14.68 -0.35
CA ASP A 49 -24.94 -15.70 0.26
C ASP A 49 -23.68 -15.07 0.88
N VAL A 50 -23.50 -15.24 2.20
CA VAL A 50 -22.38 -14.67 2.96
C VAL A 50 -21.04 -15.20 2.45
N GLY A 51 -20.93 -16.49 2.16
CA GLY A 51 -19.70 -17.10 1.66
C GLY A 51 -19.27 -16.52 0.30
N LYS A 52 -20.25 -16.19 -0.56
CA LYS A 52 -19.95 -15.50 -1.84
C LYS A 52 -19.50 -14.06 -1.64
N ARG A 53 -20.05 -13.34 -0.66
CA ARG A 53 -19.58 -11.98 -0.32
C ARG A 53 -18.13 -12.02 0.17
N ASP A 54 -17.82 -12.93 1.07
CA ASP A 54 -16.46 -13.12 1.60
C ASP A 54 -15.47 -13.55 0.50
N LEU A 55 -15.92 -14.34 -0.47
CA LEU A 55 -15.12 -14.66 -1.65
C LEU A 55 -14.74 -13.41 -2.42
N TRP A 56 -15.66 -12.46 -2.64
CA TRP A 56 -15.35 -11.22 -3.33
C TRP A 56 -14.37 -10.34 -2.56
N VAL A 57 -14.43 -10.31 -1.23
CA VAL A 57 -13.39 -9.67 -0.39
C VAL A 57 -12.02 -10.26 -0.69
N GLY A 58 -11.92 -11.60 -0.69
CA GLY A 58 -10.67 -12.30 -1.03
C GLY A 58 -10.17 -12.01 -2.44
N VAL A 59 -11.08 -11.97 -3.43
CA VAL A 59 -10.76 -11.64 -4.84
C VAL A 59 -10.18 -10.24 -4.96
N ILE A 60 -10.77 -9.25 -4.33
CA ILE A 60 -10.32 -7.85 -4.44
C ILE A 60 -8.96 -7.62 -3.75
N ILE A 61 -8.73 -8.23 -2.58
CA ILE A 61 -7.43 -8.22 -1.92
C ILE A 61 -6.36 -8.88 -2.81
N SER A 62 -6.71 -10.06 -3.35
CA SER A 62 -5.79 -10.82 -4.21
C SER A 62 -5.50 -10.11 -5.53
N CYS A 63 -6.49 -9.42 -6.10
CA CYS A 63 -6.36 -8.67 -7.35
C CYS A 63 -5.32 -7.54 -7.25
N TYR A 64 -5.36 -6.77 -6.16
CA TYR A 64 -4.35 -5.73 -5.88
C TYR A 64 -2.95 -6.34 -5.74
N SER A 65 -2.83 -7.38 -4.93
CA SER A 65 -1.54 -8.05 -4.67
C SER A 65 -0.97 -8.72 -5.91
N LEU A 66 -1.83 -9.33 -6.74
CA LEU A 66 -1.44 -9.94 -8.01
C LEU A 66 -0.93 -8.90 -9.00
N ALA A 67 -1.65 -7.78 -9.14
CA ALA A 67 -1.20 -6.69 -9.99
C ALA A 67 0.15 -6.14 -9.52
N GLN A 68 0.31 -5.88 -8.22
CA GLN A 68 1.58 -5.43 -7.64
C GLN A 68 2.71 -6.44 -7.91
N PHE A 69 2.46 -7.73 -7.72
CA PHE A 69 3.45 -8.78 -7.98
C PHE A 69 3.93 -8.79 -9.44
N ILE A 70 3.01 -8.64 -10.39
CA ILE A 70 3.32 -8.62 -11.83
C ILE A 70 4.06 -7.33 -12.22
N PHE A 71 3.59 -6.18 -11.75
CA PHE A 71 4.08 -4.88 -12.21
C PHE A 71 5.32 -4.38 -11.45
N THR A 72 5.56 -4.81 -10.21
CA THR A 72 6.74 -4.38 -9.44
C THR A 72 8.08 -4.63 -10.16
N PRO A 73 8.35 -5.80 -10.77
CA PRO A 73 9.58 -6.02 -11.53
C PRO A 73 9.67 -5.13 -12.77
N ILE A 74 8.54 -4.84 -13.41
CA ILE A 74 8.46 -3.97 -14.58
C ILE A 74 8.83 -2.55 -14.16
N LEU A 75 8.18 -2.02 -13.11
CA LEU A 75 8.44 -0.70 -12.57
C LEU A 75 9.88 -0.57 -12.05
N GLY A 76 10.39 -1.60 -11.36
CA GLY A 76 11.79 -1.66 -10.93
C GLY A 76 12.74 -1.54 -12.11
N SER A 77 12.51 -2.30 -13.18
CA SER A 77 13.35 -2.21 -14.37
C SER A 77 13.19 -0.90 -15.16
N LEU A 78 11.98 -0.33 -15.19
CA LEU A 78 11.78 1.01 -15.75
C LEU A 78 12.56 2.06 -14.94
N SER A 79 12.62 1.92 -13.62
CA SER A 79 13.39 2.82 -12.76
C SER A 79 14.90 2.73 -12.98
N ASP A 80 15.42 1.57 -13.41
CA ASP A 80 16.82 1.42 -13.82
C ASP A 80 17.16 2.20 -15.12
N VAL A 81 16.14 2.46 -15.96
CA VAL A 81 16.32 3.13 -17.27
C VAL A 81 16.00 4.63 -17.20
N HIS A 82 14.89 4.96 -16.56
CA HIS A 82 14.38 6.35 -16.56
C HIS A 82 14.80 7.13 -15.30
N GLY A 83 15.35 6.44 -14.30
CA GLY A 83 15.64 6.99 -12.99
C GLY A 83 14.61 6.54 -11.94
N ARG A 84 14.98 6.63 -10.67
CA ARG A 84 14.14 6.20 -9.54
C ARG A 84 12.98 7.14 -9.29
N ARG A 85 13.28 8.43 -9.27
CA ARG A 85 12.31 9.49 -8.95
C ARG A 85 11.09 9.50 -9.86
N PRO A 86 11.17 9.42 -11.20
CA PRO A 86 10.00 9.42 -12.08
C PRO A 86 9.05 8.24 -11.80
N ILE A 87 9.58 7.08 -11.44
CA ILE A 87 8.76 5.89 -11.19
C ILE A 87 8.07 6.00 -9.82
N ILE A 88 8.73 6.55 -8.79
CA ILE A 88 8.08 6.88 -7.52
C ILE A 88 6.93 7.87 -7.74
N ILE A 89 7.15 8.91 -8.52
CA ILE A 89 6.13 9.91 -8.88
C ILE A 89 4.94 9.24 -9.59
N LEU A 90 5.19 8.36 -10.55
CA LEU A 90 4.15 7.62 -11.26
C LEU A 90 3.29 6.78 -10.30
N GLY A 91 3.91 6.08 -9.35
CA GLY A 91 3.20 5.30 -8.34
C GLY A 91 2.33 6.17 -7.43
N LEU A 92 2.84 7.33 -6.99
CA LEU A 92 2.07 8.26 -6.16
C LEU A 92 0.88 8.89 -6.90
N ILE A 93 1.04 9.21 -8.19
CA ILE A 93 -0.08 9.65 -9.06
C ILE A 93 -1.13 8.53 -9.15
N SER A 94 -0.70 7.31 -9.43
CA SER A 94 -1.59 6.15 -9.51
C SER A 94 -2.38 5.98 -8.22
N ASN A 95 -1.71 5.98 -7.06
CA ASN A 95 -2.35 5.85 -5.76
C ASN A 95 -3.37 6.98 -5.51
N SER A 96 -3.01 8.24 -5.77
CA SER A 96 -3.91 9.37 -5.54
C SER A 96 -5.20 9.28 -6.35
N ILE A 97 -5.13 8.83 -7.60
CA ILE A 97 -6.29 8.67 -8.48
C ILE A 97 -7.12 7.46 -8.05
N PHE A 98 -6.49 6.30 -7.89
CA PHE A 98 -7.23 5.05 -7.69
C PHE A 98 -7.79 4.88 -6.28
N PHE A 99 -7.31 5.60 -5.26
CA PHE A 99 -8.01 5.70 -3.98
C PHE A 99 -9.36 6.38 -4.14
N ILE A 100 -9.46 7.48 -4.89
CA ILE A 100 -10.75 8.15 -5.15
C ILE A 100 -11.68 7.25 -5.97
N VAL A 101 -11.18 6.65 -7.05
CA VAL A 101 -11.98 5.75 -7.89
C VAL A 101 -12.50 4.57 -7.08
N PHE A 102 -11.69 4.02 -6.18
CA PHE A 102 -12.10 2.95 -5.28
C PHE A 102 -13.18 3.41 -4.30
N GLY A 103 -13.01 4.56 -3.65
CA GLY A 103 -14.00 5.11 -2.71
C GLY A 103 -15.33 5.50 -3.34
N LEU A 104 -15.35 5.78 -4.65
CA LEU A 104 -16.54 6.07 -5.45
C LEU A 104 -17.12 4.83 -6.14
N SER A 105 -16.59 3.64 -5.87
CA SER A 105 -17.06 2.43 -6.54
C SER A 105 -18.47 2.07 -6.10
N GLU A 106 -19.38 1.94 -7.07
CA GLU A 106 -20.77 1.52 -6.88
C GLU A 106 -21.00 0.06 -7.31
N SER A 107 -19.95 -0.62 -7.79
CA SER A 107 -19.99 -2.02 -8.21
C SER A 107 -18.70 -2.77 -7.87
N ILE A 108 -18.82 -4.08 -7.72
CA ILE A 108 -17.68 -4.98 -7.51
C ILE A 108 -16.68 -4.85 -8.67
N SER A 109 -17.17 -4.77 -9.91
CA SER A 109 -16.32 -4.64 -11.10
C SER A 109 -15.47 -3.36 -11.07
N MET A 110 -16.07 -2.23 -10.69
CA MET A 110 -15.35 -0.96 -10.57
C MET A 110 -14.30 -1.02 -9.46
N ALA A 111 -14.65 -1.62 -8.32
CA ALA A 111 -13.73 -1.81 -7.20
C ALA A 111 -12.53 -2.70 -7.58
N ILE A 112 -12.76 -3.79 -8.34
CA ILE A 112 -11.70 -4.66 -8.88
C ILE A 112 -10.76 -3.87 -9.80
N ILE A 113 -11.30 -3.11 -10.76
CA ILE A 113 -10.51 -2.33 -11.71
C ILE A 113 -9.67 -1.28 -10.96
N ALA A 114 -10.27 -0.55 -10.02
CA ALA A 114 -9.57 0.45 -9.22
C ALA A 114 -8.42 -0.18 -8.42
N ARG A 115 -8.66 -1.34 -7.78
CA ARG A 115 -7.65 -2.06 -7.01
C ARG A 115 -6.55 -2.66 -7.88
N PHE A 116 -6.90 -3.21 -9.02
CA PHE A 116 -5.91 -3.74 -9.97
C PHE A 116 -4.99 -2.62 -10.48
N LEU A 117 -5.54 -1.49 -10.90
CA LEU A 117 -4.76 -0.37 -11.41
C LEU A 117 -3.92 0.31 -10.31
N ALA A 118 -4.45 0.43 -9.09
CA ALA A 118 -3.68 0.87 -7.93
C ALA A 118 -2.49 -0.06 -7.67
N GLY A 119 -2.72 -1.38 -7.66
CA GLY A 119 -1.66 -2.38 -7.50
C GLY A 119 -0.62 -2.34 -8.62
N ALA A 120 -1.06 -2.17 -9.86
CA ALA A 120 -0.17 -2.07 -11.03
C ALA A 120 0.73 -0.82 -10.98
N GLY A 121 0.24 0.30 -10.44
CA GLY A 121 1.04 1.51 -10.23
C GLY A 121 1.95 1.47 -9.01
N ASN A 122 1.69 0.58 -8.04
CA ASN A 122 2.37 0.58 -6.75
C ASN A 122 3.66 -0.27 -6.73
N GLY A 123 4.71 0.25 -7.35
CA GLY A 123 6.08 -0.27 -7.25
C GLY A 123 6.98 0.52 -6.30
N ASN A 124 6.44 1.51 -5.59
CA ASN A 124 7.19 2.51 -4.83
C ASN A 124 8.18 1.93 -3.83
N ILE A 125 7.80 0.88 -3.09
CA ILE A 125 8.65 0.27 -2.06
C ILE A 125 9.89 -0.39 -2.68
N ALA A 126 9.72 -1.09 -3.80
CA ALA A 126 10.84 -1.74 -4.49
C ALA A 126 11.81 -0.69 -5.06
N VAL A 127 11.26 0.39 -5.66
CA VAL A 127 12.04 1.50 -6.19
C VAL A 127 12.70 2.29 -5.06
N ALA A 128 12.03 2.51 -3.92
CA ALA A 128 12.61 3.16 -2.74
C ALA A 128 13.78 2.35 -2.16
N ARG A 129 13.69 1.02 -2.12
CA ARG A 129 14.83 0.16 -1.72
C ARG A 129 16.01 0.30 -2.68
N ALA A 130 15.75 0.34 -4.00
CA ALA A 130 16.77 0.57 -5.00
C ALA A 130 17.41 1.96 -4.83
N TYR A 131 16.58 2.99 -4.61
CA TYR A 131 17.03 4.35 -4.32
C TYR A 131 17.98 4.41 -3.10
N ILE A 132 17.62 3.71 -2.01
CA ILE A 132 18.50 3.60 -0.83
C ILE A 132 19.83 2.94 -1.20
N GLY A 133 19.80 1.88 -2.03
CA GLY A 133 21.01 1.23 -2.52
C GLY A 133 21.91 2.19 -3.28
N ASP A 134 21.33 3.06 -4.13
CA ASP A 134 22.06 4.01 -4.97
C ASP A 134 22.75 5.11 -4.12
N ILE A 135 22.13 5.59 -3.02
CA ILE A 135 22.63 6.72 -2.21
C ILE A 135 23.38 6.30 -0.94
N SER A 136 23.54 5.01 -0.68
CA SER A 136 24.06 4.53 0.60
C SER A 136 25.43 3.89 0.48
N ASP A 137 26.34 4.29 1.38
CA ASP A 137 27.55 3.52 1.60
C ASP A 137 27.21 2.12 2.13
N PRO A 138 28.01 1.08 1.81
CA PRO A 138 27.77 -0.30 2.22
C PRO A 138 27.54 -0.46 3.74
N SER A 139 28.21 0.32 4.58
CA SER A 139 28.07 0.33 6.03
C SER A 139 26.72 0.85 6.53
N MET A 140 26.03 1.68 5.75
CA MET A 140 24.78 2.35 6.12
C MET A 140 23.53 1.69 5.51
N ILE A 141 23.69 0.80 4.52
CA ILE A 141 22.56 0.17 3.79
C ILE A 141 21.60 -0.52 4.77
N SER A 142 22.09 -1.34 5.68
CA SER A 142 21.25 -2.09 6.63
C SER A 142 20.42 -1.14 7.50
N ARG A 143 21.01 -0.08 8.04
CA ARG A 143 20.34 0.92 8.86
C ARG A 143 19.26 1.66 8.07
N ARG A 144 19.55 2.08 6.84
CA ARG A 144 18.61 2.79 5.97
C ARG A 144 17.48 1.90 5.48
N MET A 145 17.74 0.63 5.20
CA MET A 145 16.68 -0.36 4.90
C MET A 145 15.77 -0.59 6.09
N GLY A 146 16.30 -0.55 7.33
CA GLY A 146 15.52 -0.60 8.56
C GLY A 146 14.51 0.54 8.69
N MET A 147 14.79 1.73 8.13
CA MET A 147 13.84 2.85 8.10
C MET A 147 12.60 2.53 7.27
N ILE A 148 12.73 1.77 6.16
CA ILE A 148 11.53 1.30 5.43
C ILE A 148 10.70 0.39 6.33
N GLY A 149 11.33 -0.52 7.09
CA GLY A 149 10.62 -1.35 8.07
C GLY A 149 9.90 -0.53 9.13
N ALA A 150 10.53 0.54 9.64
CA ALA A 150 9.90 1.48 10.58
C ALA A 150 8.70 2.21 9.94
N ALA A 151 8.78 2.62 8.67
CA ALA A 151 7.66 3.23 7.94
C ALA A 151 6.49 2.23 7.81
N PHE A 152 6.76 0.95 7.55
CA PHE A 152 5.74 -0.10 7.57
C PHE A 152 5.08 -0.23 8.94
N GLY A 153 5.86 -0.37 10.03
CA GLY A 153 5.33 -0.50 11.38
C GLY A 153 4.43 0.68 11.77
N LEU A 154 4.91 1.91 11.55
CA LEU A 154 4.12 3.13 11.80
C LEU A 154 2.87 3.20 10.92
N GLY A 155 2.97 2.82 9.64
CA GLY A 155 1.84 2.77 8.73
C GLY A 155 0.76 1.79 9.21
N PHE A 156 1.14 0.57 9.59
CA PHE A 156 0.22 -0.44 10.11
C PHE A 156 -0.35 -0.11 11.50
N MET A 157 0.34 0.70 12.29
CA MET A 157 -0.17 1.17 13.58
C MET A 157 -1.21 2.29 13.39
N ILE A 158 -0.88 3.31 12.62
CA ILE A 158 -1.67 4.53 12.52
C ILE A 158 -2.76 4.43 11.45
N GLY A 159 -2.46 3.79 10.31
CA GLY A 159 -3.36 3.75 9.15
C GLY A 159 -4.71 3.11 9.44
N PRO A 160 -4.79 1.89 9.98
CA PRO A 160 -6.07 1.26 10.28
C PRO A 160 -6.91 2.02 11.31
N PHE A 161 -6.27 2.67 12.27
CA PHE A 161 -6.96 3.54 13.21
C PHE A 161 -7.66 4.71 12.49
N ILE A 162 -6.92 5.43 11.65
CA ILE A 162 -7.48 6.53 10.86
C ILE A 162 -8.59 6.01 9.94
N GLY A 163 -8.37 4.87 9.28
CA GLY A 163 -9.35 4.24 8.39
C GLY A 163 -10.64 3.90 9.10
N GLY A 164 -10.57 3.28 10.28
CA GLY A 164 -11.74 2.95 11.08
C GLY A 164 -12.51 4.18 11.58
N VAL A 165 -11.79 5.22 12.02
CA VAL A 165 -12.42 6.48 12.50
C VAL A 165 -13.10 7.24 11.36
N LEU A 166 -12.50 7.29 10.17
CA LEU A 166 -13.06 8.02 9.02
C LEU A 166 -14.12 7.24 8.25
N SER A 167 -14.27 5.95 8.51
CA SER A 167 -15.33 5.13 7.91
C SER A 167 -16.70 5.54 8.45
N ASN A 168 -17.70 5.46 7.58
CA ASN A 168 -19.10 5.77 7.91
C ASN A 168 -19.28 7.16 8.57
N PRO A 169 -18.87 8.26 7.90
CA PRO A 169 -18.82 9.59 8.48
C PRO A 169 -20.20 10.13 8.86
N SER A 170 -21.28 9.60 8.27
CA SER A 170 -22.66 9.99 8.59
C SER A 170 -23.09 9.59 10.01
N SER A 171 -22.51 8.52 10.56
CA SER A 171 -22.82 7.99 11.89
C SER A 171 -21.66 8.18 12.89
N GLY A 172 -20.40 8.18 12.41
CA GLY A 172 -19.23 8.08 13.26
C GLY A 172 -18.65 9.40 13.76
N ILE A 173 -18.72 10.49 12.99
CA ILE A 173 -18.10 11.78 13.34
C ILE A 173 -19.20 12.80 13.73
N GLY A 174 -19.96 12.49 14.80
CA GLY A 174 -20.91 13.43 15.41
C GLY A 174 -22.01 13.95 14.48
N GLY A 175 -22.34 13.24 13.39
CA GLY A 175 -23.41 13.63 12.47
C GLY A 175 -23.10 14.85 11.57
N VAL A 176 -21.88 15.37 11.61
CA VAL A 176 -21.46 16.53 10.79
C VAL A 176 -21.62 16.26 9.29
N PHE A 177 -21.52 15.00 8.88
CA PHE A 177 -21.65 14.54 7.50
C PHE A 177 -22.96 13.79 7.24
N ALA A 178 -24.03 14.03 8.00
CA ALA A 178 -25.32 13.36 7.84
C ALA A 178 -26.10 13.85 6.59
N THR A 179 -25.45 13.90 5.43
CA THR A 179 -26.08 14.19 4.13
C THR A 179 -26.26 12.91 3.32
N SER A 180 -27.23 12.90 2.41
CA SER A 180 -27.50 11.76 1.51
C SER A 180 -26.26 11.30 0.75
N PHE A 181 -25.38 12.23 0.38
CA PHE A 181 -24.13 11.92 -0.31
C PHE A 181 -23.21 11.01 0.52
N TRP A 182 -22.96 11.33 1.79
CA TRP A 182 -22.09 10.54 2.66
C TRP A 182 -22.74 9.23 3.14
N ILE A 183 -24.07 9.20 3.21
CA ILE A 183 -24.81 7.96 3.48
C ILE A 183 -24.62 6.97 2.34
N ASN A 184 -24.65 7.45 1.08
CA ASN A 184 -24.44 6.61 -0.10
C ASN A 184 -22.97 6.24 -0.35
N HIS A 185 -22.02 7.01 0.20
CA HIS A 185 -20.57 6.76 0.03
C HIS A 185 -19.85 6.71 1.38
N PRO A 186 -20.16 5.73 2.26
CA PRO A 186 -19.66 5.67 3.63
C PRO A 186 -18.14 5.49 3.72
N TYR A 187 -17.49 4.97 2.68
CA TYR A 187 -16.04 4.69 2.65
C TYR A 187 -15.25 5.67 1.77
N LEU A 188 -15.91 6.70 1.24
CA LEU A 188 -15.23 7.70 0.41
C LEU A 188 -14.28 8.58 1.23
N LEU A 189 -14.66 8.97 2.46
CA LEU A 189 -13.85 9.87 3.28
C LEU A 189 -12.44 9.30 3.60
N PRO A 190 -12.27 8.06 4.07
CA PRO A 190 -10.94 7.49 4.25
C PRO A 190 -10.17 7.33 2.94
N CYS A 191 -10.83 7.07 1.82
CA CYS A 191 -10.20 7.04 0.49
C CYS A 191 -9.72 8.42 0.05
N MET A 192 -10.51 9.47 0.27
CA MET A 192 -10.11 10.86 0.02
C MET A 192 -8.91 11.25 0.89
N PHE A 193 -8.91 10.87 2.15
CA PHE A 193 -7.79 11.13 3.05
C PHE A 193 -6.52 10.45 2.55
N SER A 194 -6.59 9.17 2.14
CA SER A 194 -5.48 8.44 1.53
C SER A 194 -4.99 9.11 0.24
N SER A 195 -5.90 9.59 -0.60
CA SER A 195 -5.56 10.33 -1.81
C SER A 195 -4.82 11.64 -1.50
N VAL A 196 -5.30 12.41 -0.51
CA VAL A 196 -4.64 13.65 -0.06
C VAL A 196 -3.24 13.35 0.46
N LEU A 197 -3.06 12.30 1.27
CA LEU A 197 -1.75 11.86 1.71
C LEU A 197 -0.82 11.53 0.53
N SER A 198 -1.34 10.81 -0.46
CA SER A 198 -0.57 10.49 -1.69
C SER A 198 -0.21 11.76 -2.48
N LEU A 199 -1.08 12.77 -2.54
CA LEU A 199 -0.79 14.07 -3.16
C LEU A 199 0.27 14.87 -2.38
N ILE A 200 0.24 14.83 -1.05
CA ILE A 200 1.29 15.43 -0.21
C ILE A 200 2.64 14.74 -0.49
N SER A 201 2.64 13.39 -0.49
CA SER A 201 3.83 12.60 -0.82
C SER A 201 4.35 12.89 -2.23
N LEU A 202 3.43 13.01 -3.21
CA LEU A 202 3.74 13.40 -4.58
C LEU A 202 4.41 14.79 -4.65
N THR A 203 3.87 15.76 -3.93
CA THR A 203 4.43 17.11 -3.86
C THR A 203 5.83 17.09 -3.27
N LEU A 204 6.06 16.33 -2.19
CA LEU A 204 7.38 16.13 -1.59
C LEU A 204 8.34 15.45 -2.57
N ALA A 205 7.90 14.43 -3.29
CA ALA A 205 8.72 13.73 -4.27
C ALA A 205 9.10 14.64 -5.46
N ILE A 206 8.16 15.48 -5.93
CA ILE A 206 8.43 16.42 -7.03
C ILE A 206 9.34 17.55 -6.58
N THR A 207 9.16 18.12 -5.39
CA THR A 207 9.85 19.35 -4.98
C THR A 207 11.17 19.09 -4.26
N ARG A 208 11.29 17.98 -3.54
CA ARG A 208 12.38 17.75 -2.59
C ARG A 208 13.17 16.46 -2.82
N LEU A 209 12.65 15.47 -3.53
CA LEU A 209 13.36 14.20 -3.75
C LEU A 209 14.29 14.34 -4.95
N PRO A 210 15.64 14.33 -4.80
CA PRO A 210 16.56 14.33 -5.91
C PRO A 210 16.52 12.98 -6.66
N GLU A 211 17.05 12.96 -7.89
CA GLU A 211 17.27 11.69 -8.59
C GLU A 211 18.51 10.98 -8.03
N SER A 212 18.37 9.67 -7.72
CA SER A 212 19.49 8.91 -7.18
C SER A 212 20.34 8.23 -8.25
N LEU A 213 19.78 8.01 -9.45
CA LEU A 213 20.43 7.29 -10.52
C LEU A 213 20.85 8.26 -11.64
N PRO A 214 22.16 8.66 -11.70
CA PRO A 214 22.65 9.57 -12.73
C PRO A 214 22.48 8.98 -14.12
N PRO A 215 22.29 9.83 -15.16
CA PRO A 215 22.07 9.36 -16.55
C PRO A 215 23.12 8.37 -17.05
N GLU A 216 24.37 8.54 -16.67
CA GLU A 216 25.50 7.70 -17.07
C GLU A 216 25.43 6.28 -16.49
N SER A 217 24.76 6.12 -15.34
CA SER A 217 24.59 4.85 -14.64
C SER A 217 23.31 4.11 -15.02
N ARG A 218 22.47 4.70 -15.86
CA ARG A 218 21.20 4.11 -16.31
C ARG A 218 21.44 2.95 -17.25
N LYS A 219 20.73 1.86 -17.05
CA LYS A 219 20.83 0.68 -17.92
C LYS A 219 20.14 0.94 -19.25
N ILE A 220 20.83 0.64 -20.36
CA ILE A 220 20.21 0.53 -21.67
C ILE A 220 19.44 -0.79 -21.68
N THR A 221 18.11 -0.70 -21.59
CA THR A 221 17.30 -1.92 -21.54
C THR A 221 16.96 -2.41 -22.94
N THR A 222 17.56 -3.54 -23.31
CA THR A 222 17.14 -4.32 -24.48
C THR A 222 16.26 -5.49 -23.99
N GLY A 223 14.93 -5.39 -24.12
CA GLY A 223 14.03 -6.50 -23.79
C GLY A 223 12.57 -6.09 -23.59
N THR A 224 11.66 -7.00 -23.98
CA THR A 224 10.21 -6.80 -23.78
C THR A 224 9.84 -7.00 -22.31
N PRO A 225 8.74 -6.38 -21.80
CA PRO A 225 8.25 -6.57 -20.44
C PRO A 225 8.05 -8.05 -20.06
N LEU A 226 7.58 -8.87 -21.01
CA LEU A 226 7.38 -10.31 -20.80
C LEU A 226 8.70 -11.05 -20.53
N LYS A 227 9.78 -10.68 -21.23
CA LYS A 227 11.10 -11.27 -21.02
C LYS A 227 11.61 -10.96 -19.62
N LYS A 228 11.36 -9.74 -19.11
CA LYS A 228 11.76 -9.34 -17.75
C LYS A 228 11.06 -10.14 -16.67
N ILE A 229 9.78 -10.46 -16.85
CA ILE A 229 9.02 -11.33 -15.93
C ILE A 229 9.63 -12.75 -15.96
N GLY A 230 9.93 -13.29 -17.13
CA GLY A 230 10.61 -14.59 -17.27
C GLY A 230 12.00 -14.62 -16.62
N ASP A 231 12.78 -13.56 -16.81
CA ASP A 231 14.11 -13.42 -16.20
C ASP A 231 14.02 -13.33 -14.67
N MET A 232 12.96 -12.69 -14.13
CA MET A 232 12.70 -12.64 -12.69
C MET A 232 12.51 -14.06 -12.11
N PHE A 233 11.63 -14.86 -12.70
CA PHE A 233 11.41 -16.25 -12.25
C PHE A 233 12.69 -17.07 -12.34
N THR A 234 13.45 -16.93 -13.43
CA THR A 234 14.73 -17.61 -13.62
C THR A 234 15.75 -17.20 -12.54
N ASN A 235 15.81 -15.92 -12.20
CA ASN A 235 16.71 -15.42 -11.16
C ASN A 235 16.28 -15.86 -9.76
N ILE A 236 14.99 -15.89 -9.45
CA ILE A 236 14.48 -16.46 -8.19
C ILE A 236 14.91 -17.91 -8.07
N LEU A 237 14.73 -18.73 -9.12
CA LEU A 237 15.14 -20.13 -9.12
C LEU A 237 16.66 -20.30 -8.94
N LYS A 238 17.48 -19.40 -9.51
CA LYS A 238 18.93 -19.41 -9.29
C LYS A 238 19.31 -19.10 -7.85
N VAL A 239 18.67 -18.09 -7.25
CA VAL A 239 18.93 -17.67 -5.86
C VAL A 239 18.45 -18.74 -4.88
N MET A 240 17.35 -19.44 -5.16
CA MET A 240 16.85 -20.56 -4.36
C MET A 240 17.79 -21.78 -4.36
N LYS A 241 18.77 -21.85 -5.25
CA LYS A 241 19.82 -22.88 -5.22
C LYS A 241 20.94 -22.60 -4.21
N LEU A 242 20.99 -21.38 -3.64
CA LEU A 242 21.96 -20.99 -2.62
C LEU A 242 21.43 -21.37 -1.23
N PRO A 243 22.01 -22.38 -0.53
CA PRO A 243 21.36 -23.01 0.64
C PRO A 243 21.03 -22.04 1.77
N ASN A 244 21.91 -21.12 2.12
CA ASN A 244 21.68 -20.16 3.21
C ASN A 244 20.64 -19.09 2.84
N ILE A 245 20.64 -18.64 1.58
CA ILE A 245 19.73 -17.62 1.09
C ILE A 245 18.33 -18.20 0.87
N SER A 246 18.24 -19.43 0.37
CA SER A 246 16.95 -20.10 0.16
C SER A 246 16.19 -20.31 1.46
N THR A 247 16.88 -20.68 2.54
CA THR A 247 16.26 -20.83 3.88
C THR A 247 15.68 -19.52 4.37
N LEU A 248 16.41 -18.40 4.23
CA LEU A 248 15.94 -17.07 4.61
C LEU A 248 14.73 -16.62 3.78
N ILE A 249 14.78 -16.84 2.45
CA ILE A 249 13.67 -16.52 1.55
C ILE A 249 12.44 -17.32 1.93
N PHE A 250 12.59 -18.63 2.16
CA PHE A 250 11.50 -19.52 2.52
C PHE A 250 10.89 -19.17 3.88
N ALA A 251 11.73 -18.89 4.89
CA ALA A 251 11.27 -18.44 6.19
C ALA A 251 10.48 -17.11 6.10
N ASN A 252 11.01 -16.13 5.34
CA ASN A 252 10.29 -14.88 5.10
C ASN A 252 8.98 -15.07 4.32
N PHE A 253 8.97 -15.98 3.34
CA PHE A 253 7.76 -16.33 2.60
C PHE A 253 6.69 -16.91 3.53
N LEU A 254 7.03 -17.89 4.38
CA LEU A 254 6.10 -18.47 5.35
C LEU A 254 5.58 -17.44 6.34
N PHE A 255 6.47 -16.56 6.83
CA PHE A 255 6.06 -15.45 7.70
C PHE A 255 5.05 -14.53 7.00
N MET A 256 5.32 -14.13 5.77
CA MET A 256 4.42 -13.25 5.00
C MET A 256 3.10 -13.93 4.67
N VAL A 257 3.09 -15.24 4.39
CA VAL A 257 1.86 -16.02 4.20
C VAL A 257 1.03 -16.02 5.48
N GLY A 258 1.63 -16.35 6.63
CA GLY A 258 0.93 -16.32 7.92
C GLY A 258 0.38 -14.94 8.28
N PHE A 259 1.19 -13.90 8.08
CA PHE A 259 0.79 -12.50 8.30
C PHE A 259 -0.38 -12.09 7.38
N SER A 260 -0.33 -12.43 6.10
CA SER A 260 -1.40 -12.14 5.13
C SER A 260 -2.70 -12.90 5.45
N MET A 261 -2.59 -14.18 5.82
CA MET A 261 -3.76 -14.98 6.24
C MET A 261 -4.39 -14.38 7.51
N MET A 262 -3.60 -14.02 8.51
CA MET A 262 -4.09 -13.37 9.72
C MET A 262 -4.87 -12.09 9.37
N HIS A 263 -4.30 -11.20 8.57
CA HIS A 263 -4.95 -9.94 8.19
C HIS A 263 -6.25 -10.15 7.41
N GLY A 264 -6.26 -11.09 6.45
CA GLY A 264 -7.43 -11.36 5.63
C GLY A 264 -8.58 -12.00 6.40
N THR A 265 -8.28 -12.97 7.28
CA THR A 265 -9.30 -13.71 8.03
C THR A 265 -9.75 -12.98 9.30
N PHE A 266 -8.88 -12.20 9.93
CA PHE A 266 -9.18 -11.52 11.18
C PHE A 266 -10.37 -10.57 11.05
N ILE A 267 -10.36 -9.69 10.03
CA ILE A 267 -11.46 -8.73 9.82
C ILE A 267 -12.75 -9.45 9.41
N LEU A 268 -12.67 -10.49 8.58
CA LEU A 268 -13.83 -11.31 8.23
C LEU A 268 -14.48 -11.91 9.48
N PHE A 269 -13.67 -12.48 10.39
CA PHE A 269 -14.15 -13.06 11.63
C PHE A 269 -14.73 -12.02 12.59
N THR A 270 -14.04 -10.90 12.77
CA THR A 270 -14.48 -9.84 13.70
C THR A 270 -15.70 -9.08 13.19
N ALA A 271 -15.85 -8.91 11.86
CA ALA A 271 -17.00 -8.28 11.23
C ALA A 271 -18.23 -9.19 11.18
N MET A 272 -18.03 -10.51 11.16
CA MET A 272 -19.12 -11.48 11.12
C MET A 272 -20.03 -11.31 12.34
N GLY A 273 -21.35 -11.34 12.13
CA GLY A 273 -22.33 -11.22 13.22
C GLY A 273 -22.22 -12.35 14.25
N THR A 274 -22.61 -12.06 15.47
CA THR A 274 -22.54 -13.02 16.59
C THR A 274 -23.43 -14.23 16.37
N GLU A 275 -24.53 -14.09 15.60
CA GLU A 275 -25.42 -15.18 15.17
C GLU A 275 -24.72 -16.19 14.27
N ASN A 276 -23.65 -15.80 13.59
CA ASN A 276 -22.83 -16.65 12.72
C ASN A 276 -21.50 -17.07 13.37
N GLY A 277 -21.34 -16.80 14.67
CA GLY A 277 -20.14 -17.15 15.44
C GLY A 277 -18.99 -16.17 15.37
N GLY A 278 -19.20 -14.98 14.77
CA GLY A 278 -18.25 -13.88 14.77
C GLY A 278 -18.38 -12.95 15.99
N LEU A 279 -17.73 -11.79 15.95
CA LEU A 279 -17.73 -10.83 17.04
C LEU A 279 -18.64 -9.63 16.81
N GLY A 280 -19.11 -9.37 15.59
CA GLY A 280 -19.98 -8.25 15.23
C GLY A 280 -19.31 -6.88 15.42
N PHE A 281 -18.00 -6.79 15.25
CA PHE A 281 -17.27 -5.53 15.43
C PHE A 281 -17.50 -4.59 14.25
N SER A 282 -17.51 -3.29 14.54
CA SER A 282 -17.54 -2.23 13.54
C SER A 282 -16.14 -1.93 12.99
N GLU A 283 -16.09 -1.16 11.90
CA GLU A 283 -14.84 -0.68 11.28
C GLU A 283 -13.96 0.07 12.28
N MET A 284 -14.59 0.91 13.13
CA MET A 284 -13.90 1.67 14.17
C MET A 284 -13.30 0.76 15.24
N GLN A 285 -14.02 -0.27 15.69
CA GLN A 285 -13.52 -1.22 16.67
C GLN A 285 -12.34 -2.02 16.11
N ASN A 286 -12.42 -2.47 14.86
CA ASN A 286 -11.30 -3.10 14.17
C ASN A 286 -10.11 -2.15 14.01
N GLY A 287 -10.36 -0.86 13.70
CA GLY A 287 -9.32 0.16 13.65
C GLY A 287 -8.55 0.30 14.98
N TRP A 288 -9.25 0.32 16.12
CA TRP A 288 -8.64 0.36 17.45
C TRP A 288 -7.80 -0.88 17.76
N ILE A 289 -8.28 -2.07 17.37
CA ILE A 289 -7.54 -3.32 17.59
C ILE A 289 -6.22 -3.30 16.81
N PHE A 290 -6.25 -2.90 15.53
CA PHE A 290 -5.03 -2.80 14.73
C PHE A 290 -4.07 -1.74 15.26
N ALA A 291 -4.57 -0.60 15.75
CA ALA A 291 -3.74 0.40 16.40
C ALA A 291 -3.03 -0.17 17.63
N PHE A 292 -3.75 -0.94 18.45
CA PHE A 292 -3.18 -1.59 19.62
C PHE A 292 -2.14 -2.67 19.25
N ILE A 293 -2.43 -3.51 18.26
CA ILE A 293 -1.49 -4.52 17.76
C ILE A 293 -0.21 -3.86 17.21
N GLY A 294 -0.36 -2.72 16.51
CA GLY A 294 0.79 -2.00 15.97
C GLY A 294 1.65 -1.28 17.02
N LEU A 295 1.12 -1.07 18.23
CA LEU A 295 1.84 -0.47 19.35
C LEU A 295 2.70 -1.49 20.10
N LEU A 296 2.32 -2.77 20.09
CA LEU A 296 3.05 -3.88 20.73
C LEU A 296 4.25 -4.32 19.89
#